data_f91b33540113e346027e8b02c26b1ec3
#
_entry.id   f91b33540113e346027e8b02c26b1ec3
#
_cell.length_a   1.000
_cell.length_b   1.000
_cell.length_c   1.000
_cell.angle_alpha   90.00
_cell.angle_beta   90.00
_cell.angle_gamma   90.00
#
_symmetry.space_group_name_H-M   'P 1'
#
loop_
_entity.id
_entity.type
_entity.pdbx_description
1 polymer ?
#
loop_
_entity_poly.entity_id
_entity_poly.type
_entity_poly.pdbx_seq_one_letter_code
_entity_poly.pdbx_strand_id
1 'polypeptide(L)'
;MLFILQRFFHRLDKKLRDFILEQCEIDAVISLPLNTFFTTNKKTYILALTKKVPAMVNGVSTLQRQTSPVFTYLCSEIGETRDVYRFDIEQNDLQVASDLFNMFKGAKTSFSNTLNMIDDQRCKISSIDDFYNGTHWCVERWWTHEERQTLGIEEESKTIGVNDFRVLLADTINSLSELDEPLAEIEKKNDDGLRFIEVPIIQVFDIVRGDGKYTRSYVHEHTGEYPLFSGNTFGPFAQIDSYDYNVPALTWAIDGLAGYMMIHRTPFSATNHRGILLLKDEKIDLEYAKYTLEPIFRELKKGRQGDNGENEYTSLPPFMIQSVKFVVPVDRNGEPWLEKQIEIAASYATLEQTKETVVEQITNLSQVSIVPDCDEYAIEYLPLSELFDTIKGKSKYTKKYGNLHAGPYPVYSASSQGTLTHLDTYDYDGRYMTWSTNGFAGTILILDGKFSINGDRGILVPKNGRQDLDFDYMKFTLEPIFRELAKGRKGDNGEDEFTKLYPSMLREVMVPIPVDGKGNISLSLQKEIAQKFTSAQSSQKEIIEKLDALISQKITI
;
A
#
# COMPACT_ATOMS: atom_id res chain seq x y z
N MET A 1 -19.43 0.55 24.00
CA MET A 1 -18.42 0.44 22.94
C MET A 1 -19.16 0.20 21.63
N LEU A 2 -18.86 0.95 20.58
CA LEU A 2 -19.55 0.85 19.29
C LEU A 2 -18.49 0.81 18.20
N PHE A 3 -18.54 -0.20 17.31
CA PHE A 3 -17.68 -0.29 16.12
C PHE A 3 -18.38 0.42 14.96
N ILE A 4 -17.68 1.35 14.30
CA ILE A 4 -18.29 2.21 13.29
C ILE A 4 -17.38 2.28 12.07
N LEU A 5 -18.00 2.17 10.88
CA LEU A 5 -17.32 2.31 9.59
C LEU A 5 -16.82 3.75 9.35
N GLN A 6 -15.76 3.89 8.60
CA GLN A 6 -15.10 5.16 8.24
C GLN A 6 -16.08 6.25 7.77
N ARG A 7 -17.15 5.90 7.05
CA ARG A 7 -18.14 6.86 6.54
C ARG A 7 -18.73 7.77 7.62
N PHE A 8 -18.97 7.22 8.83
CA PHE A 8 -19.49 7.97 9.97
C PHE A 8 -18.53 9.08 10.43
N PHE A 9 -17.22 8.81 10.41
CA PHE A 9 -16.17 9.74 10.86
C PHE A 9 -15.88 10.84 9.83
N HIS A 10 -16.36 10.69 8.61
CA HIS A 10 -16.22 11.65 7.53
C HIS A 10 -17.19 12.84 7.63
N ARG A 11 -16.88 13.88 6.84
CA ARG A 11 -17.64 15.13 6.74
C ARG A 11 -19.13 14.93 6.43
N LEU A 12 -19.50 13.85 5.73
CA LEU A 12 -20.86 13.63 5.24
C LEU A 12 -21.90 13.38 6.33
N ASP A 13 -21.51 12.83 7.48
CA ASP A 13 -22.43 12.48 8.58
C ASP A 13 -22.39 13.49 9.76
N LYS A 14 -22.24 14.77 9.43
CA LYS A 14 -22.16 15.83 10.44
C LYS A 14 -23.34 15.83 11.42
N LYS A 15 -24.56 15.62 10.93
CA LYS A 15 -25.77 15.61 11.77
C LYS A 15 -25.73 14.54 12.87
N LEU A 16 -25.20 13.37 12.54
CA LEU A 16 -25.07 12.27 13.50
C LEU A 16 -23.98 12.56 14.53
N ARG A 17 -22.86 13.15 14.11
CA ARG A 17 -21.80 13.58 15.04
C ARG A 17 -22.29 14.69 15.99
N ASP A 18 -22.99 15.69 15.45
CA ASP A 18 -23.58 16.76 16.25
C ASP A 18 -24.58 16.19 17.30
N PHE A 19 -25.40 15.22 16.91
CA PHE A 19 -26.31 14.52 17.82
C PHE A 19 -25.56 13.76 18.92
N ILE A 20 -24.46 13.07 18.59
CA ILE A 20 -23.63 12.37 19.59
C ILE A 20 -23.00 13.38 20.56
N LEU A 21 -22.43 14.47 20.04
CA LEU A 21 -21.85 15.53 20.89
C LEU A 21 -22.87 16.17 21.82
N GLU A 22 -24.12 16.27 21.41
CA GLU A 22 -25.20 16.77 22.23
C GLU A 22 -25.61 15.78 23.33
N GLN A 23 -25.81 14.49 22.97
CA GLN A 23 -26.40 13.48 23.86
C GLN A 23 -25.37 12.68 24.68
N CYS A 24 -24.11 12.63 24.24
CA CYS A 24 -23.07 11.80 24.85
C CYS A 24 -21.78 12.60 25.11
N GLU A 25 -21.00 12.13 26.05
CA GLU A 25 -19.57 12.42 26.14
C GLU A 25 -18.80 11.42 25.29
N ILE A 26 -17.83 11.90 24.53
CA ILE A 26 -16.87 11.06 23.81
C ILE A 26 -15.75 10.74 24.80
N ASP A 27 -15.60 9.47 25.16
CA ASP A 27 -14.52 9.01 26.03
C ASP A 27 -13.28 8.64 25.23
N ALA A 28 -13.45 7.89 24.13
CA ALA A 28 -12.34 7.50 23.28
C ALA A 28 -12.73 7.32 21.81
N VAL A 29 -11.75 7.52 20.93
CA VAL A 29 -11.77 7.10 19.53
C VAL A 29 -10.48 6.34 19.23
N ILE A 30 -10.59 5.06 18.91
CA ILE A 30 -9.47 4.19 18.55
C ILE A 30 -9.57 3.86 17.06
N SER A 31 -8.58 4.23 16.29
CA SER A 31 -8.46 3.90 14.87
C SER A 31 -7.92 2.48 14.74
N LEU A 32 -8.62 1.60 14.04
CA LEU A 32 -8.20 0.23 13.78
C LEU A 32 -7.54 0.11 12.39
N PRO A 33 -6.65 -0.86 12.16
CA PRO A 33 -6.06 -1.07 10.85
C PRO A 33 -7.11 -1.48 9.80
N LEU A 34 -6.75 -1.43 8.52
CA LEU A 34 -7.57 -1.99 7.45
C LEU A 34 -7.73 -3.50 7.64
N ASN A 35 -8.80 -4.06 7.11
CA ASN A 35 -9.10 -5.50 7.21
C ASN A 35 -9.24 -6.04 8.65
N THR A 36 -9.49 -5.19 9.63
CA THR A 36 -9.77 -5.60 11.02
C THR A 36 -10.95 -6.59 11.09
N PHE A 37 -11.96 -6.39 10.26
CA PHE A 37 -13.13 -7.27 10.21
C PHE A 37 -13.16 -8.05 8.91
N PHE A 38 -13.35 -9.35 9.02
CA PHE A 38 -13.50 -10.29 7.92
C PHE A 38 -14.57 -9.86 6.88
N THR A 39 -15.63 -9.18 7.31
CA THR A 39 -16.76 -8.80 6.45
C THR A 39 -16.55 -7.50 5.70
N THR A 40 -15.50 -6.75 5.96
CA THR A 40 -15.25 -5.45 5.32
C THR A 40 -13.77 -5.10 5.26
N ASN A 41 -13.32 -4.62 4.11
CA ASN A 41 -12.00 -4.02 3.89
C ASN A 41 -11.96 -2.53 4.25
N LYS A 42 -13.07 -1.97 4.76
CA LYS A 42 -13.13 -0.53 5.08
C LYS A 42 -12.49 -0.25 6.43
N LYS A 43 -11.90 0.93 6.55
CA LYS A 43 -11.37 1.47 7.80
C LYS A 43 -12.48 1.50 8.85
N THR A 44 -12.16 1.06 10.07
CA THR A 44 -13.09 0.99 11.19
C THR A 44 -12.49 1.63 12.43
N TYR A 45 -13.35 1.98 13.37
CA TYR A 45 -12.98 2.64 14.63
C TYR A 45 -13.76 2.06 15.79
N ILE A 46 -13.16 2.10 16.98
CA ILE A 46 -13.87 1.91 18.24
C ILE A 46 -14.22 3.29 18.79
N LEU A 47 -15.51 3.55 18.99
CA LEU A 47 -16.01 4.76 19.63
C LEU A 47 -16.55 4.42 21.02
N ALA A 48 -15.94 4.96 22.06
CA ALA A 48 -16.42 4.84 23.43
C ALA A 48 -17.20 6.10 23.84
N LEU A 49 -18.41 5.91 24.31
CA LEU A 49 -19.33 6.98 24.66
C LEU A 49 -19.91 6.76 26.05
N THR A 50 -20.10 7.86 26.79
CA THR A 50 -20.90 7.90 28.01
C THR A 50 -22.11 8.80 27.79
N LYS A 51 -23.32 8.29 28.03
CA LYS A 51 -24.55 9.08 27.92
C LYS A 51 -24.55 10.22 28.92
N LYS A 52 -24.79 11.45 28.49
CA LYS A 52 -24.87 12.61 29.36
C LYS A 52 -26.10 12.53 30.29
N VAL A 53 -25.90 12.95 31.52
CA VAL A 53 -26.98 13.10 32.50
C VAL A 53 -27.37 14.58 32.56
N PRO A 54 -28.66 14.90 32.43
CA PRO A 54 -29.11 16.28 32.52
C PRO A 54 -28.78 16.89 33.89
N ALA A 55 -28.25 18.10 33.89
CA ALA A 55 -28.01 18.89 35.09
C ALA A 55 -29.04 20.04 35.19
N MET A 56 -29.44 20.38 36.41
CA MET A 56 -30.32 21.53 36.63
C MET A 56 -29.50 22.83 36.66
N VAL A 57 -29.71 23.69 35.67
CA VAL A 57 -29.07 25.00 35.56
C VAL A 57 -30.18 26.06 35.53
N ASN A 58 -30.19 26.93 36.52
CA ASN A 58 -31.23 27.98 36.69
C ASN A 58 -32.67 27.45 36.61
N GLY A 59 -32.94 26.26 37.18
CA GLY A 59 -34.26 25.64 37.20
C GLY A 59 -34.66 24.93 35.89
N VAL A 60 -33.77 24.87 34.89
CA VAL A 60 -33.99 24.18 33.61
C VAL A 60 -33.09 22.96 33.52
N SER A 61 -33.66 21.81 33.16
CA SER A 61 -32.90 20.59 32.92
C SER A 61 -32.18 20.67 31.56
N THR A 62 -30.84 20.70 31.54
CA THR A 62 -30.01 20.85 30.34
C THR A 62 -28.87 19.85 30.32
N LEU A 63 -28.52 19.39 29.10
CA LEU A 63 -27.30 18.60 28.87
C LEU A 63 -26.11 19.53 28.71
N GLN A 64 -25.10 19.35 29.57
CA GLN A 64 -23.90 20.18 29.57
C GLN A 64 -22.99 19.82 28.41
N ARG A 65 -22.30 20.83 27.83
CA ARG A 65 -21.24 20.63 26.88
C ARG A 65 -20.06 19.90 27.54
N GLN A 66 -19.50 18.89 26.88
CA GLN A 66 -18.29 18.23 27.36
C GLN A 66 -17.12 19.21 27.32
N THR A 67 -16.34 19.23 28.40
CA THR A 67 -15.08 20.00 28.54
C THR A 67 -13.87 19.10 28.76
N SER A 68 -14.13 17.84 29.14
CA SER A 68 -13.08 16.85 29.38
C SER A 68 -12.46 16.41 28.05
N PRO A 69 -11.15 16.10 28.02
CA PRO A 69 -10.46 15.62 26.82
C PRO A 69 -10.95 14.24 26.39
N VAL A 70 -10.51 13.82 25.21
CA VAL A 70 -10.84 12.55 24.58
C VAL A 70 -9.56 11.74 24.41
N PHE A 71 -9.62 10.45 24.73
CA PHE A 71 -8.56 9.49 24.45
C PHE A 71 -8.60 9.12 22.96
N THR A 72 -7.50 9.33 22.23
CA THR A 72 -7.36 8.90 20.84
C THR A 72 -6.18 7.95 20.70
N TYR A 73 -6.34 6.89 19.91
CA TYR A 73 -5.32 5.85 19.77
C TYR A 73 -5.24 5.36 18.33
N LEU A 74 -4.02 5.11 17.86
CA LEU A 74 -3.72 4.60 16.53
C LEU A 74 -3.22 3.15 16.62
N CYS A 75 -4.14 2.21 16.37
CA CYS A 75 -3.85 0.78 16.41
C CYS A 75 -3.36 0.31 15.04
N SER A 76 -2.24 -0.40 14.98
CA SER A 76 -1.71 -1.02 13.77
C SER A 76 -1.83 -2.54 13.80
N GLU A 77 -1.74 -3.18 14.99
CA GLU A 77 -1.86 -4.63 15.14
C GLU A 77 -2.92 -4.98 16.20
N ILE A 78 -3.70 -6.01 15.91
CA ILE A 78 -4.88 -6.40 16.71
C ILE A 78 -4.74 -7.74 17.40
N GLY A 79 -3.52 -8.32 17.44
CA GLY A 79 -3.27 -9.64 18.00
C GLY A 79 -3.67 -10.79 17.09
N GLU A 80 -4.12 -10.49 15.86
CA GLU A 80 -4.48 -11.47 14.83
C GLU A 80 -3.97 -10.99 13.47
N THR A 81 -3.56 -11.93 12.61
CA THR A 81 -3.34 -11.60 11.17
C THR A 81 -4.64 -11.10 10.56
N ARG A 82 -4.53 -10.27 9.52
CA ARG A 82 -5.70 -9.67 8.86
C ARG A 82 -6.04 -10.33 7.53
N ASP A 83 -5.58 -11.56 7.37
CA ASP A 83 -5.94 -12.44 6.27
C ASP A 83 -7.26 -13.20 6.54
N VAL A 84 -7.62 -14.09 5.61
CA VAL A 84 -8.86 -14.86 5.69
C VAL A 84 -8.91 -15.79 6.92
N TYR A 85 -7.78 -16.25 7.42
CA TYR A 85 -7.69 -17.30 8.42
C TYR A 85 -7.42 -16.83 9.84
N ARG A 86 -7.08 -15.55 10.05
CA ARG A 86 -6.96 -14.94 11.38
C ARG A 86 -6.11 -15.76 12.36
N PHE A 87 -4.80 -15.75 12.14
CA PHE A 87 -3.86 -16.35 13.09
C PHE A 87 -3.56 -15.39 14.23
N ASP A 88 -3.44 -15.92 15.44
CA ASP A 88 -2.97 -15.15 16.58
C ASP A 88 -1.51 -14.73 16.33
N ILE A 89 -1.21 -13.46 16.54
CA ILE A 89 0.13 -12.88 16.52
C ILE A 89 0.44 -12.22 17.85
N GLU A 90 1.72 -12.15 18.20
CA GLU A 90 2.17 -11.60 19.48
C GLU A 90 1.91 -10.09 19.58
N GLN A 91 1.99 -9.39 18.46
CA GLN A 91 1.79 -7.94 18.39
C GLN A 91 0.30 -7.59 18.53
N ASN A 92 -0.05 -6.94 19.65
CA ASN A 92 -1.43 -6.59 19.97
C ASN A 92 -1.53 -5.22 20.64
N ASP A 93 -1.76 -4.19 19.83
CA ASP A 93 -1.92 -2.80 20.31
C ASP A 93 -3.23 -2.60 21.09
N LEU A 94 -4.24 -3.45 20.91
CA LEU A 94 -5.53 -3.31 21.60
C LEU A 94 -5.43 -3.54 23.10
N GLN A 95 -4.53 -4.43 23.53
CA GLN A 95 -4.29 -4.66 24.96
C GLN A 95 -3.70 -3.39 25.59
N VAL A 96 -2.67 -2.83 24.96
CA VAL A 96 -2.03 -1.57 25.40
C VAL A 96 -3.04 -0.42 25.41
N ALA A 97 -3.82 -0.28 24.31
CA ALA A 97 -4.87 0.74 24.22
C ALA A 97 -5.91 0.61 25.36
N SER A 98 -6.29 -0.61 25.72
CA SER A 98 -7.23 -0.89 26.83
C SER A 98 -6.66 -0.44 28.18
N ASP A 99 -5.40 -0.75 28.46
CA ASP A 99 -4.74 -0.41 29.71
C ASP A 99 -4.56 1.11 29.84
N LEU A 100 -4.08 1.77 28.78
CA LEU A 100 -3.96 3.23 28.72
C LEU A 100 -5.32 3.95 28.84
N PHE A 101 -6.36 3.40 28.20
CA PHE A 101 -7.70 3.95 28.32
C PHE A 101 -8.27 3.83 29.75
N ASN A 102 -8.00 2.72 30.45
CA ASN A 102 -8.37 2.58 31.85
C ASN A 102 -7.64 3.60 32.75
N MET A 103 -6.33 3.81 32.51
CA MET A 103 -5.58 4.87 33.18
C MET A 103 -6.17 6.26 32.89
N PHE A 104 -6.50 6.56 31.64
CA PHE A 104 -7.15 7.81 31.24
C PHE A 104 -8.49 8.01 31.96
N LYS A 105 -9.36 6.99 32.02
CA LYS A 105 -10.64 7.09 32.73
C LYS A 105 -10.46 7.36 34.23
N GLY A 106 -9.49 6.71 34.85
CA GLY A 106 -9.14 6.95 36.22
C GLY A 106 -8.65 8.39 36.49
N ALA A 107 -7.75 8.90 35.64
CA ALA A 107 -7.22 10.24 35.70
C ALA A 107 -8.28 11.33 35.44
N LYS A 108 -9.20 11.08 34.48
CA LYS A 108 -10.32 11.97 34.14
C LYS A 108 -11.25 12.20 35.33
N THR A 109 -11.47 11.17 36.16
CA THR A 109 -12.35 11.25 37.35
C THR A 109 -11.68 11.85 38.57
N SER A 110 -10.35 11.79 38.69
CA SER A 110 -9.62 12.21 39.91
C SER A 110 -9.02 13.61 39.84
N PHE A 111 -9.22 14.38 38.75
CA PHE A 111 -8.59 15.69 38.52
C PHE A 111 -7.06 15.70 38.72
N SER A 112 -6.41 14.58 38.49
CA SER A 112 -4.99 14.42 38.78
C SER A 112 -4.11 14.72 37.56
N ASN A 113 -2.85 15.13 37.80
CA ASN A 113 -1.82 15.31 36.79
C ASN A 113 -1.40 14.01 36.10
N THR A 114 -2.09 12.90 36.34
CA THR A 114 -1.82 11.57 35.79
C THR A 114 -2.06 11.47 34.29
N LEU A 115 -2.78 12.41 33.68
CA LEU A 115 -2.87 12.47 32.21
C LEU A 115 -1.51 12.64 31.54
N ASN A 116 -0.58 13.36 32.18
CA ASN A 116 0.79 13.53 31.69
C ASN A 116 1.67 12.28 31.85
N MET A 117 1.16 11.22 32.51
CA MET A 117 1.84 9.93 32.65
C MET A 117 1.48 8.94 31.53
N ILE A 118 0.52 9.30 30.66
CA ILE A 118 0.19 8.51 29.46
C ILE A 118 1.16 8.96 28.38
N ASP A 119 2.31 8.29 28.33
CA ASP A 119 3.37 8.54 27.34
C ASP A 119 3.46 7.33 26.41
N ASP A 120 2.69 7.35 25.34
CA ASP A 120 2.69 6.35 24.28
C ASP A 120 2.54 7.06 22.93
N GLN A 121 3.43 6.78 21.99
CA GLN A 121 3.45 7.43 20.67
C GLN A 121 2.18 7.15 19.85
N ARG A 122 1.48 6.04 20.13
CA ARG A 122 0.19 5.68 19.52
C ARG A 122 -1.01 6.34 20.19
N CYS A 123 -0.79 7.04 21.32
CA CYS A 123 -1.84 7.68 22.11
C CYS A 123 -1.72 9.20 22.04
N LYS A 124 -2.84 9.88 21.80
CA LYS A 124 -2.96 11.34 21.97
C LYS A 124 -4.18 11.65 22.83
N ILE A 125 -3.96 12.49 23.83
CA ILE A 125 -5.06 13.04 24.63
C ILE A 125 -5.52 14.33 23.96
N SER A 126 -6.60 14.21 23.19
CA SER A 126 -7.08 15.28 22.29
C SER A 126 -8.08 16.19 22.96
N SER A 127 -8.08 17.46 22.58
CA SER A 127 -9.10 18.40 23.04
C SER A 127 -10.48 18.01 22.50
N ILE A 128 -11.51 18.11 23.30
CA ILE A 128 -12.89 17.93 22.83
C ILE A 128 -13.27 18.97 21.76
N ASP A 129 -12.62 20.12 21.73
CA ASP A 129 -12.85 21.15 20.72
C ASP A 129 -12.42 20.71 19.32
N ASP A 130 -11.49 19.76 19.20
CA ASP A 130 -11.12 19.15 17.91
C ASP A 130 -12.29 18.35 17.31
N PHE A 131 -13.14 17.79 18.15
CA PHE A 131 -14.35 17.08 17.75
C PHE A 131 -15.53 18.00 17.44
N TYR A 132 -15.67 19.12 18.15
CA TYR A 132 -16.71 20.13 17.88
C TYR A 132 -16.42 20.93 16.62
N ASN A 133 -15.16 21.35 16.43
CA ASN A 133 -14.77 22.26 15.36
C ASN A 133 -14.20 21.50 14.16
N GLY A 134 -13.81 20.25 14.34
CA GLY A 134 -13.22 19.40 13.30
C GLY A 134 -14.20 19.03 12.19
N THR A 135 -13.69 18.92 10.97
CA THR A 135 -14.48 18.48 9.82
C THR A 135 -14.72 16.97 9.80
N HIS A 136 -13.93 16.21 10.56
CA HIS A 136 -13.98 14.74 10.67
C HIS A 136 -13.41 14.25 12.01
N TRP A 137 -13.75 13.02 12.36
CA TRP A 137 -13.23 12.32 13.54
C TRP A 137 -12.28 11.17 13.17
N CYS A 138 -11.70 11.19 11.98
CA CYS A 138 -10.69 10.23 11.54
C CYS A 138 -9.37 10.54 12.26
N VAL A 139 -9.22 9.98 13.45
CA VAL A 139 -8.13 10.33 14.39
C VAL A 139 -6.75 9.95 13.88
N GLU A 140 -6.62 8.91 13.05
CA GLU A 140 -5.35 8.51 12.43
C GLU A 140 -4.70 9.63 11.60
N ARG A 141 -5.47 10.61 11.17
CA ARG A 141 -5.00 11.78 10.42
C ARG A 141 -4.43 12.89 11.29
N TRP A 142 -4.49 12.73 12.60
CA TRP A 142 -3.91 13.66 13.57
C TRP A 142 -2.47 13.32 13.92
N TRP A 143 -1.96 12.16 13.42
CA TRP A 143 -0.54 11.82 13.44
C TRP A 143 0.11 12.39 12.18
N THR A 144 1.28 13.02 12.37
CA THR A 144 2.08 13.53 11.26
C THR A 144 2.68 12.37 10.45
N HIS A 145 3.22 12.66 9.28
CA HIS A 145 3.93 11.68 8.47
C HIS A 145 5.10 11.05 9.24
N GLU A 146 5.93 11.87 9.88
CA GLU A 146 7.06 11.44 10.70
C GLU A 146 6.63 10.54 11.87
N GLU A 147 5.55 10.91 12.57
CA GLU A 147 5.00 10.09 13.67
C GLU A 147 4.53 8.72 13.16
N ARG A 148 3.90 8.65 11.98
CA ARG A 148 3.44 7.38 11.39
C ARG A 148 4.59 6.52 10.88
N GLN A 149 5.65 7.11 10.35
CA GLN A 149 6.89 6.41 9.99
C GLN A 149 7.56 5.80 11.23
N THR A 150 7.72 6.58 12.29
CA THR A 150 8.29 6.10 13.57
C THR A 150 7.48 4.92 14.15
N LEU A 151 6.17 4.89 13.92
CA LEU A 151 5.28 3.80 14.33
C LEU A 151 5.29 2.60 13.37
N GLY A 152 6.03 2.66 12.27
CA GLY A 152 6.05 1.62 11.24
C GLY A 152 4.72 1.45 10.47
N ILE A 153 3.85 2.47 10.51
CA ILE A 153 2.53 2.46 9.84
C ILE A 153 2.65 3.01 8.43
N GLU A 154 3.64 3.85 8.20
CA GLU A 154 3.95 4.47 6.92
C GLU A 154 5.42 4.21 6.59
N GLU A 155 5.69 3.70 5.40
CA GLU A 155 7.06 3.40 4.97
C GLU A 155 7.83 4.72 4.76
N GLU A 156 9.11 4.72 5.14
CA GLU A 156 10.01 5.81 4.77
C GLU A 156 10.15 5.84 3.25
N SER A 157 9.69 6.91 2.61
CA SER A 157 10.06 7.16 1.23
C SER A 157 11.55 7.48 1.20
N LYS A 158 12.37 6.54 0.74
CA LYS A 158 13.81 6.76 0.55
C LYS A 158 14.00 7.81 -0.53
N THR A 159 14.34 9.03 -0.12
CA THR A 159 14.70 10.10 -1.05
C THR A 159 16.21 10.05 -1.28
N ILE A 160 16.63 9.89 -2.53
CA ILE A 160 18.04 9.84 -2.91
C ILE A 160 18.34 10.81 -4.05
N GLY A 161 19.58 11.29 -4.12
CA GLY A 161 20.08 12.08 -5.23
C GLY A 161 20.23 11.28 -6.52
N VAL A 162 20.38 11.97 -7.65
CA VAL A 162 20.59 11.33 -8.97
C VAL A 162 21.84 10.46 -8.98
N ASN A 163 22.90 10.86 -8.28
CA ASN A 163 24.14 10.08 -8.22
C ASN A 163 23.97 8.80 -7.41
N ASP A 164 23.31 8.85 -6.26
CA ASP A 164 23.00 7.67 -5.45
C ASP A 164 22.06 6.72 -6.20
N PHE A 165 21.08 7.28 -6.95
CA PHE A 165 20.23 6.48 -7.83
C PHE A 165 21.03 5.74 -8.90
N ARG A 166 22.08 6.36 -9.47
CA ARG A 166 22.96 5.69 -10.45
C ARG A 166 23.71 4.51 -9.83
N VAL A 167 24.16 4.62 -8.58
CA VAL A 167 24.79 3.52 -7.86
C VAL A 167 23.79 2.41 -7.64
N LEU A 168 22.62 2.71 -7.07
CA LEU A 168 21.52 1.75 -6.86
C LEU A 168 21.14 1.03 -8.16
N LEU A 169 21.04 1.77 -9.27
CA LEU A 169 20.73 1.21 -10.58
C LEU A 169 21.84 0.26 -11.07
N ALA A 170 23.11 0.62 -10.91
CA ALA A 170 24.23 -0.23 -11.29
C ALA A 170 24.25 -1.53 -10.47
N ASP A 171 24.00 -1.45 -9.17
CA ASP A 171 23.93 -2.60 -8.28
C ASP A 171 22.75 -3.52 -8.67
N THR A 172 21.58 -2.93 -8.98
CA THR A 172 20.41 -3.68 -9.50
C THR A 172 20.72 -4.41 -10.79
N ILE A 173 21.36 -3.74 -11.78
CA ILE A 173 21.76 -4.35 -13.04
C ILE A 173 22.76 -5.49 -12.82
N ASN A 174 23.72 -5.31 -11.93
CA ASN A 174 24.70 -6.36 -11.62
C ASN A 174 24.01 -7.58 -10.99
N SER A 175 23.14 -7.38 -9.99
CA SER A 175 22.36 -8.47 -9.37
C SER A 175 21.50 -9.21 -10.39
N LEU A 176 20.84 -8.49 -11.31
CA LEU A 176 20.07 -9.12 -12.38
C LEU A 176 20.95 -9.88 -13.40
N SER A 177 22.15 -9.40 -13.68
CA SER A 177 23.09 -10.07 -14.58
C SER A 177 23.62 -11.39 -14.00
N GLU A 178 23.71 -11.52 -12.68
CA GLU A 178 24.07 -12.77 -12.01
C GLU A 178 23.04 -13.88 -12.21
N LEU A 179 21.81 -13.55 -12.63
CA LEU A 179 20.74 -14.50 -12.91
C LEU A 179 20.87 -15.16 -14.30
N ASP A 180 21.68 -14.62 -15.21
CA ASP A 180 21.86 -15.15 -16.57
C ASP A 180 22.44 -16.57 -16.57
N GLU A 181 23.41 -16.87 -15.68
CA GLU A 181 24.07 -18.17 -15.63
C GLU A 181 23.13 -19.31 -15.19
N PRO A 182 22.35 -19.19 -14.09
CA PRO A 182 21.34 -20.17 -13.73
C PRO A 182 20.27 -20.38 -14.80
N LEU A 183 19.82 -19.32 -15.46
CA LEU A 183 18.80 -19.41 -16.52
C LEU A 183 19.34 -20.12 -17.76
N ALA A 184 20.58 -19.86 -18.18
CA ALA A 184 21.25 -20.52 -19.29
C ALA A 184 21.48 -22.02 -19.02
N GLU A 185 21.72 -22.43 -17.79
CA GLU A 185 21.80 -23.83 -17.39
C GLU A 185 20.46 -24.56 -17.54
N ILE A 186 19.35 -23.88 -17.21
CA ILE A 186 17.99 -24.43 -17.37
C ILE A 186 17.66 -24.64 -18.85
N GLU A 187 18.00 -23.70 -19.74
CA GLU A 187 17.80 -23.83 -21.18
C GLU A 187 18.55 -25.02 -21.76
N LYS A 188 19.83 -25.24 -21.39
CA LYS A 188 20.64 -26.35 -21.86
C LYS A 188 20.08 -27.73 -21.47
N LYS A 189 19.41 -27.81 -20.30
CA LYS A 189 18.86 -29.08 -19.80
C LYS A 189 17.55 -29.49 -20.44
N ASN A 190 16.84 -28.56 -21.07
CA ASN A 190 15.54 -28.81 -21.72
C ASN A 190 15.63 -29.36 -23.15
N ASP A 191 16.80 -29.45 -23.77
CA ASP A 191 16.96 -29.77 -25.19
C ASP A 191 17.18 -31.31 -25.49
N ASP A 192 17.12 -32.19 -24.49
CA ASP A 192 17.55 -33.59 -24.58
C ASP A 192 16.46 -34.60 -25.00
N GLY A 193 15.50 -34.23 -25.83
CA GLY A 193 14.53 -35.17 -26.43
C GLY A 193 13.70 -35.96 -25.40
N LEU A 194 13.38 -35.34 -24.28
CA LEU A 194 12.59 -35.87 -23.18
C LEU A 194 11.23 -36.36 -23.63
N ARG A 195 10.84 -37.54 -23.18
CA ARG A 195 9.47 -38.07 -23.35
C ARG A 195 8.70 -37.93 -22.06
N PHE A 196 7.46 -37.48 -22.15
CA PHE A 196 6.53 -37.34 -21.03
C PHE A 196 5.32 -38.22 -21.23
N ILE A 197 4.74 -38.71 -20.14
CA ILE A 197 3.44 -39.37 -20.14
C ILE A 197 2.48 -38.59 -19.24
N GLU A 198 1.19 -38.64 -19.58
CA GLU A 198 0.12 -38.13 -18.68
C GLU A 198 -0.26 -39.19 -17.68
N VAL A 199 -0.19 -38.88 -16.41
CA VAL A 199 -0.55 -39.79 -15.32
C VAL A 199 -1.74 -39.22 -14.54
N PRO A 200 -2.85 -39.97 -14.36
CA PRO A 200 -3.94 -39.53 -13.50
C PRO A 200 -3.48 -39.40 -12.04
N ILE A 201 -3.84 -38.30 -11.39
CA ILE A 201 -3.43 -38.00 -9.99
C ILE A 201 -3.81 -39.14 -9.03
N ILE A 202 -4.98 -39.77 -9.24
CA ILE A 202 -5.48 -40.86 -8.40
C ILE A 202 -4.64 -42.16 -8.49
N GLN A 203 -3.82 -42.30 -9.54
CA GLN A 203 -2.90 -43.45 -9.65
C GLN A 203 -1.66 -43.25 -8.79
N VAL A 204 -1.25 -42.00 -8.56
CA VAL A 204 -0.01 -41.63 -7.90
C VAL A 204 -0.25 -41.28 -6.42
N PHE A 205 -1.40 -40.69 -6.13
CA PHE A 205 -1.72 -40.21 -4.77
C PHE A 205 -3.03 -40.76 -4.25
N ASP A 206 -3.08 -41.02 -2.94
CA ASP A 206 -4.32 -41.07 -2.18
C ASP A 206 -4.72 -39.64 -1.82
N ILE A 207 -5.96 -39.28 -2.16
CA ILE A 207 -6.50 -37.95 -1.97
C ILE A 207 -7.34 -37.93 -0.69
N VAL A 208 -6.89 -37.20 0.33
CA VAL A 208 -7.55 -37.13 1.64
C VAL A 208 -7.87 -35.67 1.96
N ARG A 209 -8.87 -35.46 2.79
CA ARG A 209 -9.17 -34.15 3.38
C ARG A 209 -8.77 -34.19 4.86
N GLY A 210 -8.23 -33.12 5.38
CA GLY A 210 -7.90 -32.98 6.79
C GLY A 210 -9.13 -32.98 7.70
N ASP A 211 -8.92 -33.06 9.01
CA ASP A 211 -9.96 -33.32 10.00
C ASP A 211 -10.58 -32.01 10.52
N GLY A 212 -11.92 -31.98 10.61
CA GLY A 212 -12.68 -30.84 11.15
C GLY A 212 -12.66 -30.75 12.69
N LYS A 213 -12.08 -31.75 13.38
CA LYS A 213 -11.94 -31.71 14.85
C LYS A 213 -11.03 -30.60 15.33
N TYR A 214 -10.09 -30.14 14.48
CA TYR A 214 -9.08 -29.16 14.81
C TYR A 214 -9.65 -27.74 14.80
N THR A 215 -10.44 -27.44 15.84
CA THR A 215 -10.97 -26.08 16.10
C THR A 215 -9.99 -25.28 16.98
N ARG A 216 -10.22 -23.97 17.13
CA ARG A 216 -9.42 -23.12 18.04
C ARG A 216 -9.49 -23.66 19.50
N SER A 217 -10.64 -24.12 19.94
CA SER A 217 -10.78 -24.74 21.29
C SER A 217 -9.91 -25.97 21.42
N TYR A 218 -9.92 -26.85 20.41
CA TYR A 218 -9.07 -28.04 20.40
C TYR A 218 -7.59 -27.68 20.52
N VAL A 219 -7.12 -26.73 19.72
CA VAL A 219 -5.72 -26.26 19.74
C VAL A 219 -5.31 -25.72 21.11
N HIS A 220 -6.21 -24.97 21.75
CA HIS A 220 -5.94 -24.41 23.09
C HIS A 220 -5.83 -25.50 24.18
N GLU A 221 -6.58 -26.59 24.04
CA GLU A 221 -6.57 -27.72 24.99
C GLU A 221 -5.43 -28.72 24.73
N HIS A 222 -4.91 -28.77 23.50
CA HIS A 222 -3.93 -29.75 23.01
C HIS A 222 -2.64 -29.09 22.47
N THR A 223 -2.11 -28.10 23.16
CA THR A 223 -0.86 -27.43 22.76
C THR A 223 0.34 -28.38 22.85
N GLY A 224 1.19 -28.42 21.84
CA GLY A 224 2.34 -29.31 21.75
C GLY A 224 3.39 -28.88 20.74
N GLU A 225 4.13 -29.81 20.14
CA GLU A 225 5.24 -29.54 19.23
C GLU A 225 4.97 -29.92 17.77
N TYR A 226 3.87 -30.60 17.46
CA TYR A 226 3.57 -31.02 16.10
C TYR A 226 2.78 -29.97 15.35
N PRO A 227 3.22 -29.59 14.12
CA PRO A 227 2.55 -28.57 13.35
C PRO A 227 1.18 -29.02 12.84
N LEU A 228 0.19 -28.17 13.02
CA LEU A 228 -1.14 -28.27 12.44
C LEU A 228 -1.30 -27.24 11.31
N PHE A 229 -1.66 -27.70 10.11
CA PHE A 229 -1.85 -26.84 8.95
C PHE A 229 -3.33 -26.66 8.61
N SER A 230 -3.67 -25.47 8.14
CA SER A 230 -5.01 -25.10 7.67
C SER A 230 -4.98 -24.61 6.22
N GLY A 231 -5.87 -23.76 5.80
CA GLY A 231 -5.90 -23.19 4.46
C GLY A 231 -4.84 -22.12 4.16
N ASN A 232 -3.99 -21.80 5.12
CA ASN A 232 -2.87 -20.85 4.97
C ASN A 232 -1.84 -21.31 3.92
N THR A 233 -1.15 -20.37 3.30
CA THR A 233 -0.18 -20.63 2.23
C THR A 233 1.27 -20.77 2.73
N PHE A 234 1.51 -20.42 4.00
CA PHE A 234 2.84 -20.52 4.64
C PHE A 234 2.69 -20.86 6.13
N GLY A 235 3.68 -21.55 6.68
CA GLY A 235 3.77 -21.89 8.10
C GLY A 235 2.63 -22.74 8.64
N PRO A 236 2.72 -23.24 9.88
CA PRO A 236 1.65 -23.94 10.55
C PRO A 236 0.57 -22.99 11.09
N PHE A 237 -0.66 -23.44 11.16
CA PHE A 237 -1.78 -22.77 11.82
C PHE A 237 -1.60 -22.75 13.35
N ALA A 238 -1.10 -23.84 13.90
CA ALA A 238 -0.85 -24.01 15.32
C ALA A 238 0.15 -25.15 15.57
N GLN A 239 0.51 -25.34 16.84
CA GLN A 239 1.30 -26.48 17.32
C GLN A 239 0.42 -27.30 18.29
N ILE A 240 0.32 -28.63 18.06
CA ILE A 240 -0.50 -29.53 18.87
C ILE A 240 0.31 -30.71 19.41
N ASP A 241 -0.25 -31.44 20.39
CA ASP A 241 0.41 -32.52 21.13
C ASP A 241 0.48 -33.86 20.36
N SER A 242 -0.16 -33.96 19.20
CA SER A 242 -0.27 -35.17 18.40
C SER A 242 -0.20 -34.89 16.90
N TYR A 243 0.00 -35.92 16.09
CA TYR A 243 0.01 -35.81 14.62
C TYR A 243 -0.84 -36.94 13.98
N ASP A 244 -1.43 -36.64 12.82
CA ASP A 244 -2.18 -37.62 12.04
C ASP A 244 -1.30 -38.31 10.97
N TYR A 245 -0.28 -37.61 10.45
CA TYR A 245 0.55 -38.06 9.33
C TYR A 245 2.03 -38.01 9.71
N ASN A 246 2.76 -39.11 9.46
CA ASN A 246 4.21 -39.24 9.65
C ASN A 246 4.86 -39.83 8.38
N VAL A 247 4.43 -39.31 7.21
CA VAL A 247 4.99 -39.66 5.91
C VAL A 247 5.14 -38.41 5.10
N PRO A 248 6.12 -38.33 4.17
CA PRO A 248 6.20 -37.22 3.24
C PRO A 248 4.90 -37.07 2.45
N ALA A 249 4.36 -35.86 2.40
CA ALA A 249 3.10 -35.59 1.73
C ALA A 249 3.10 -34.21 1.05
N LEU A 250 2.33 -34.11 -0.02
CA LEU A 250 1.99 -32.85 -0.66
C LEU A 250 0.59 -32.44 -0.21
N THR A 251 0.38 -31.21 0.19
CA THR A 251 -0.93 -30.70 0.63
C THR A 251 -1.31 -29.46 -0.15
N TRP A 252 -2.62 -29.16 -0.24
CA TRP A 252 -3.11 -27.95 -0.88
C TRP A 252 -4.15 -27.24 -0.01
N ALA A 253 -4.24 -25.91 -0.12
CA ALA A 253 -5.30 -25.13 0.48
C ALA A 253 -6.63 -25.43 -0.25
N ILE A 254 -7.66 -25.85 0.50
CA ILE A 254 -9.00 -26.10 -0.06
C ILE A 254 -9.76 -24.79 -0.20
N ASP A 255 -9.63 -23.87 0.74
CA ASP A 255 -10.40 -22.63 0.82
C ASP A 255 -9.48 -21.43 0.96
N GLY A 256 -9.97 -20.25 0.54
CA GLY A 256 -9.24 -18.97 0.57
C GLY A 256 -8.38 -18.79 -0.66
N LEU A 257 -7.08 -18.91 -0.54
CA LEU A 257 -6.12 -19.01 -1.65
C LEU A 257 -6.04 -20.46 -2.13
N ALA A 258 -7.17 -21.00 -2.61
CA ALA A 258 -7.28 -22.40 -2.93
C ALA A 258 -6.30 -22.85 -4.02
N GLY A 259 -5.75 -24.06 -3.85
CA GLY A 259 -4.82 -24.69 -4.78
C GLY A 259 -3.34 -24.45 -4.49
N TYR A 260 -2.97 -23.53 -3.60
CA TYR A 260 -1.58 -23.40 -3.14
C TYR A 260 -1.12 -24.64 -2.40
N MET A 261 0.09 -25.12 -2.70
CA MET A 261 0.63 -26.38 -2.22
C MET A 261 1.78 -26.20 -1.24
N MET A 262 1.89 -27.15 -0.30
CA MET A 262 3.00 -27.26 0.65
C MET A 262 3.47 -28.71 0.72
N ILE A 263 4.79 -28.92 0.88
CA ILE A 263 5.40 -30.23 1.10
C ILE A 263 5.70 -30.41 2.58
N HIS A 264 5.30 -31.52 3.15
CA HIS A 264 5.58 -31.91 4.53
C HIS A 264 6.50 -33.13 4.55
N ARG A 265 7.61 -33.02 5.27
CA ARG A 265 8.62 -34.09 5.44
C ARG A 265 8.76 -34.51 6.90
N THR A 266 8.08 -33.85 7.81
CA THR A 266 8.02 -34.12 9.25
C THR A 266 6.59 -34.44 9.66
N PRO A 267 6.37 -35.07 10.83
CA PRO A 267 5.00 -35.36 11.32
C PRO A 267 4.15 -34.10 11.39
N PHE A 268 2.89 -34.16 10.92
CA PHE A 268 1.95 -33.06 10.88
C PHE A 268 0.50 -33.50 10.99
N SER A 269 -0.38 -32.54 11.25
CA SER A 269 -1.83 -32.66 11.13
C SER A 269 -2.41 -31.57 10.22
N ALA A 270 -3.63 -31.77 9.75
CA ALA A 270 -4.31 -30.83 8.88
C ALA A 270 -5.78 -30.65 9.21
N THR A 271 -6.27 -29.40 9.20
CA THR A 271 -7.69 -29.09 9.33
C THR A 271 -8.47 -29.46 8.07
N ASN A 272 -9.80 -29.46 8.13
CA ASN A 272 -10.68 -29.70 6.99
C ASN A 272 -10.57 -28.63 5.86
N HIS A 273 -9.80 -27.55 6.06
CA HIS A 273 -9.48 -26.55 5.04
C HIS A 273 -8.23 -26.88 4.23
N ARG A 274 -7.61 -28.01 4.48
CA ARG A 274 -6.44 -28.51 3.74
C ARG A 274 -6.69 -29.90 3.18
N GLY A 275 -6.35 -30.09 1.91
CA GLY A 275 -6.31 -31.40 1.28
C GLY A 275 -4.91 -31.99 1.34
N ILE A 276 -4.82 -33.32 1.32
CA ILE A 276 -3.57 -34.06 1.46
C ILE A 276 -3.46 -35.07 0.32
N LEU A 277 -2.32 -35.09 -0.36
CA LEU A 277 -1.91 -36.05 -1.37
C LEU A 277 -0.84 -36.94 -0.75
N LEU A 278 -1.22 -38.18 -0.41
CA LEU A 278 -0.31 -39.18 0.10
C LEU A 278 0.25 -40.02 -1.06
N LEU A 279 1.56 -40.05 -1.18
CA LEU A 279 2.26 -40.68 -2.30
C LEU A 279 2.08 -42.22 -2.24
N LYS A 280 1.69 -42.82 -3.37
CA LYS A 280 1.57 -44.27 -3.57
C LYS A 280 2.79 -44.86 -4.27
N ASP A 281 3.49 -44.06 -5.06
CA ASP A 281 4.60 -44.52 -5.91
C ASP A 281 5.86 -43.70 -5.59
N GLU A 282 6.88 -44.34 -5.05
CA GLU A 282 8.17 -43.75 -4.71
C GLU A 282 8.96 -43.24 -5.93
N LYS A 283 8.51 -43.56 -7.15
CA LYS A 283 9.11 -43.06 -8.40
C LYS A 283 8.70 -41.63 -8.76
N ILE A 284 7.89 -40.98 -7.92
CA ILE A 284 7.46 -39.59 -8.13
C ILE A 284 8.09 -38.69 -7.08
N ASP A 285 8.78 -37.65 -7.52
CA ASP A 285 9.33 -36.62 -6.68
C ASP A 285 8.26 -35.60 -6.26
N LEU A 286 8.21 -35.27 -4.96
CA LEU A 286 7.19 -34.37 -4.41
C LEU A 286 7.39 -32.91 -4.81
N GLU A 287 8.65 -32.44 -4.99
CA GLU A 287 8.94 -31.08 -5.46
C GLU A 287 8.49 -30.95 -6.92
N TYR A 288 8.82 -31.94 -7.77
CA TYR A 288 8.34 -31.99 -9.13
C TYR A 288 6.82 -31.98 -9.21
N ALA A 289 6.17 -32.84 -8.39
CA ALA A 289 4.72 -32.92 -8.33
C ALA A 289 4.10 -31.59 -7.89
N LYS A 290 4.69 -30.88 -6.93
CA LYS A 290 4.26 -29.54 -6.50
C LYS A 290 4.26 -28.59 -7.67
N TYR A 291 5.40 -28.41 -8.33
CA TYR A 291 5.56 -27.44 -9.44
C TYR A 291 4.64 -27.74 -10.62
N THR A 292 4.35 -29.01 -10.86
CA THR A 292 3.47 -29.43 -11.97
C THR A 292 1.99 -29.29 -11.63
N LEU A 293 1.59 -29.67 -10.39
CA LEU A 293 0.18 -29.71 -9.97
C LEU A 293 -0.34 -28.37 -9.46
N GLU A 294 0.48 -27.56 -8.81
CA GLU A 294 0.03 -26.28 -8.24
C GLU A 294 -0.58 -25.33 -9.29
N PRO A 295 0.02 -25.11 -10.46
CA PRO A 295 -0.59 -24.30 -11.51
C PRO A 295 -1.96 -24.85 -11.96
N ILE A 296 -2.08 -26.18 -12.10
CA ILE A 296 -3.34 -26.85 -12.48
C ILE A 296 -4.40 -26.64 -11.40
N PHE A 297 -4.03 -26.80 -10.13
CA PHE A 297 -4.94 -26.59 -9.01
C PHE A 297 -5.39 -25.14 -8.90
N ARG A 298 -4.46 -24.19 -9.10
CA ARG A 298 -4.76 -22.75 -9.13
C ARG A 298 -5.69 -22.37 -10.28
N GLU A 299 -5.70 -23.10 -11.38
CA GLU A 299 -6.63 -22.88 -12.49
C GLU A 299 -8.02 -23.48 -12.24
N LEU A 300 -8.07 -24.66 -11.59
CA LEU A 300 -9.33 -25.38 -11.32
C LEU A 300 -10.20 -24.76 -10.20
N LYS A 301 -9.63 -23.93 -9.34
CA LYS A 301 -10.33 -23.31 -8.22
C LYS A 301 -11.55 -22.50 -8.68
N LYS A 302 -12.59 -22.42 -7.85
CA LYS A 302 -13.81 -21.67 -8.10
C LYS A 302 -14.08 -20.68 -6.98
N GLY A 303 -14.62 -19.51 -7.34
CA GLY A 303 -14.97 -18.47 -6.39
C GLY A 303 -14.52 -17.09 -6.82
N ARG A 304 -14.51 -16.14 -5.89
CA ARG A 304 -14.05 -14.77 -6.15
C ARG A 304 -12.52 -14.76 -6.26
N GLN A 305 -12.02 -14.36 -7.40
CA GLN A 305 -10.59 -14.09 -7.60
C GLN A 305 -10.30 -12.64 -7.17
N GLY A 306 -9.28 -12.46 -6.37
CA GLY A 306 -8.77 -11.15 -6.00
C GLY A 306 -7.55 -10.78 -6.86
N ASP A 307 -7.04 -9.57 -6.65
CA ASP A 307 -5.82 -9.10 -7.31
C ASP A 307 -4.60 -9.61 -6.53
N ASN A 308 -3.74 -10.40 -7.18
CA ASN A 308 -2.50 -10.95 -6.62
C ASN A 308 -2.63 -11.66 -5.25
N GLY A 309 -3.77 -12.31 -5.01
CA GLY A 309 -4.06 -12.99 -3.75
C GLY A 309 -4.78 -12.13 -2.72
N GLU A 310 -4.82 -10.81 -2.90
CA GLU A 310 -5.64 -9.94 -2.06
C GLU A 310 -7.13 -10.14 -2.37
N ASN A 311 -7.95 -10.23 -1.30
CA ASN A 311 -9.40 -10.42 -1.42
C ASN A 311 -9.82 -11.67 -2.24
N GLU A 312 -8.94 -12.64 -2.44
CA GLU A 312 -9.29 -13.91 -3.06
C GLU A 312 -10.06 -14.80 -2.06
N TYR A 313 -11.20 -15.32 -2.51
CA TYR A 313 -12.02 -16.28 -1.77
C TYR A 313 -12.43 -17.39 -2.72
N THR A 314 -11.51 -18.33 -2.93
CA THR A 314 -11.71 -19.46 -3.83
C THR A 314 -11.78 -20.76 -3.06
N SER A 315 -12.29 -21.82 -3.70
CA SER A 315 -12.37 -23.16 -3.12
C SER A 315 -12.01 -24.23 -4.14
N LEU A 316 -11.27 -25.25 -3.69
CA LEU A 316 -10.86 -26.43 -4.46
C LEU A 316 -10.97 -27.71 -3.62
N PRO A 317 -12.19 -28.23 -3.40
CA PRO A 317 -12.40 -29.46 -2.65
C PRO A 317 -11.88 -30.71 -3.39
N PRO A 318 -11.58 -31.83 -2.67
CA PRO A 318 -10.98 -33.03 -3.23
C PRO A 318 -11.67 -33.63 -4.45
N PHE A 319 -13.00 -33.53 -4.56
CA PHE A 319 -13.72 -34.09 -5.69
C PHE A 319 -13.41 -33.39 -7.03
N MET A 320 -12.96 -32.12 -6.99
CA MET A 320 -12.64 -31.35 -8.20
C MET A 320 -11.30 -31.75 -8.83
N ILE A 321 -10.41 -32.39 -8.07
CA ILE A 321 -9.07 -32.76 -8.55
C ILE A 321 -8.95 -34.22 -8.97
N GLN A 322 -9.97 -35.05 -8.76
CA GLN A 322 -9.91 -36.50 -9.03
C GLN A 322 -9.63 -36.84 -10.50
N SER A 323 -10.03 -35.99 -11.43
CA SER A 323 -9.80 -36.15 -12.86
C SER A 323 -8.53 -35.49 -13.38
N VAL A 324 -7.76 -34.85 -12.50
CA VAL A 324 -6.51 -34.18 -12.88
C VAL A 324 -5.50 -35.21 -13.37
N LYS A 325 -4.84 -34.86 -14.46
CA LYS A 325 -3.65 -35.54 -14.97
C LYS A 325 -2.49 -34.55 -14.94
N PHE A 326 -1.31 -35.02 -14.69
CA PHE A 326 -0.09 -34.26 -14.80
C PHE A 326 0.97 -35.02 -15.59
N VAL A 327 1.89 -34.31 -16.18
CA VAL A 327 2.93 -34.88 -17.01
C VAL A 327 4.09 -35.37 -16.16
N VAL A 328 4.66 -36.54 -16.51
CA VAL A 328 5.81 -37.14 -15.82
C VAL A 328 6.86 -37.52 -16.85
N PRO A 329 8.13 -37.11 -16.70
CA PRO A 329 9.20 -37.55 -17.57
C PRO A 329 9.44 -39.05 -17.41
N VAL A 330 9.67 -39.76 -18.53
CA VAL A 330 9.93 -41.19 -18.54
C VAL A 330 11.29 -41.52 -19.13
N ASP A 331 11.86 -42.62 -18.65
CA ASP A 331 13.10 -43.18 -19.15
C ASP A 331 12.89 -43.89 -20.52
N ARG A 332 13.93 -44.55 -21.01
CA ARG A 332 13.89 -45.29 -22.31
C ARG A 332 12.92 -46.45 -22.27
N ASN A 333 12.60 -46.98 -21.08
CA ASN A 333 11.68 -48.10 -20.90
C ASN A 333 10.22 -47.64 -20.75
N GLY A 334 9.98 -46.32 -20.62
CA GLY A 334 8.66 -45.76 -20.39
C GLY A 334 8.25 -45.68 -18.90
N GLU A 335 9.17 -45.92 -17.99
CA GLU A 335 8.96 -45.81 -16.55
C GLU A 335 9.24 -44.39 -16.06
N PRO A 336 8.56 -43.90 -14.99
CA PRO A 336 8.84 -42.58 -14.43
C PRO A 336 10.32 -42.41 -14.08
N TRP A 337 10.92 -41.33 -14.55
CA TRP A 337 12.36 -41.06 -14.41
C TRP A 337 12.60 -40.09 -13.25
N LEU A 338 12.85 -40.66 -12.06
CA LEU A 338 12.96 -39.90 -10.79
C LEU A 338 14.09 -38.86 -10.81
N GLU A 339 15.30 -39.24 -11.29
CA GLU A 339 16.44 -38.31 -11.33
C GLU A 339 16.13 -37.10 -12.22
N LYS A 340 15.39 -37.30 -13.31
CA LYS A 340 15.02 -36.20 -14.21
C LYS A 340 13.93 -35.30 -13.59
N GLN A 341 13.02 -35.87 -12.82
CA GLN A 341 12.04 -35.08 -12.05
C GLN A 341 12.76 -34.19 -11.07
N ILE A 342 13.72 -34.69 -10.30
CA ILE A 342 14.52 -33.93 -9.34
C ILE A 342 15.29 -32.80 -10.05
N GLU A 343 15.90 -33.08 -11.21
CA GLU A 343 16.61 -32.07 -12.00
C GLU A 343 15.68 -30.94 -12.45
N ILE A 344 14.51 -31.28 -12.99
CA ILE A 344 13.50 -30.31 -13.42
C ILE A 344 13.01 -29.51 -12.20
N ALA A 345 12.70 -30.16 -11.08
CA ALA A 345 12.25 -29.48 -9.85
C ALA A 345 13.30 -28.47 -9.35
N ALA A 346 14.60 -28.83 -9.35
CA ALA A 346 15.68 -27.95 -8.98
C ALA A 346 15.75 -26.71 -9.90
N SER A 347 15.53 -26.90 -11.19
CA SER A 347 15.47 -25.79 -12.17
C SER A 347 14.31 -24.84 -11.86
N TYR A 348 13.14 -25.38 -11.50
CA TYR A 348 11.99 -24.55 -11.09
C TYR A 348 12.23 -23.82 -9.79
N ALA A 349 12.84 -24.45 -8.78
CA ALA A 349 13.22 -23.78 -7.55
C ALA A 349 14.13 -22.57 -7.81
N THR A 350 15.11 -22.74 -8.73
CA THR A 350 15.98 -21.64 -9.16
C THR A 350 15.20 -20.50 -9.82
N LEU A 351 14.24 -20.84 -10.69
CA LEU A 351 13.38 -19.84 -11.36
C LEU A 351 12.49 -19.08 -10.36
N GLU A 352 11.90 -19.76 -9.37
CA GLU A 352 11.12 -19.09 -8.31
C GLU A 352 12.00 -18.14 -7.49
N GLN A 353 13.17 -18.57 -7.06
CA GLN A 353 14.11 -17.73 -6.32
C GLN A 353 14.58 -16.54 -7.15
N THR A 354 14.84 -16.74 -8.43
CA THR A 354 15.18 -15.68 -9.39
C THR A 354 14.05 -14.65 -9.46
N LYS A 355 12.82 -15.13 -9.58
CA LYS A 355 11.64 -14.26 -9.63
C LYS A 355 11.46 -13.45 -8.34
N GLU A 356 11.65 -14.06 -7.18
CA GLU A 356 11.61 -13.35 -5.88
C GLU A 356 12.68 -12.25 -5.82
N THR A 357 13.91 -12.53 -6.25
CA THR A 357 14.99 -11.53 -6.32
C THR A 357 14.62 -10.37 -7.23
N VAL A 358 14.04 -10.64 -8.41
CA VAL A 358 13.58 -9.58 -9.33
C VAL A 358 12.47 -8.72 -8.69
N VAL A 359 11.50 -9.35 -8.02
CA VAL A 359 10.43 -8.64 -7.30
C VAL A 359 11.00 -7.73 -6.21
N GLU A 360 11.97 -8.20 -5.44
CA GLU A 360 12.64 -7.39 -4.41
C GLU A 360 13.36 -6.17 -5.03
N GLN A 361 14.08 -6.36 -6.12
CA GLN A 361 14.78 -5.27 -6.83
C GLN A 361 13.80 -4.23 -7.37
N ILE A 362 12.66 -4.65 -7.94
CA ILE A 362 11.60 -3.74 -8.41
C ILE A 362 11.04 -2.95 -7.23
N THR A 363 10.74 -3.63 -6.12
CA THR A 363 10.20 -2.99 -4.93
C THR A 363 11.15 -1.91 -4.42
N ASN A 364 12.44 -2.23 -4.32
CA ASN A 364 13.46 -1.28 -3.92
C ASN A 364 13.55 -0.06 -4.85
N LEU A 365 13.52 -0.28 -6.17
CA LEU A 365 13.54 0.81 -7.16
C LEU A 365 12.27 1.66 -7.13
N SER A 366 11.10 1.04 -6.89
CA SER A 366 9.81 1.75 -6.89
C SER A 366 9.58 2.60 -5.66
N GLN A 367 10.17 2.22 -4.53
CA GLN A 367 10.07 2.96 -3.25
C GLN A 367 10.99 4.19 -3.19
N VAL A 368 11.94 4.31 -4.13
CA VAL A 368 12.89 5.41 -4.13
C VAL A 368 12.33 6.63 -4.87
N SER A 369 12.27 7.77 -4.18
CA SER A 369 12.00 9.08 -4.77
C SER A 369 13.32 9.77 -5.13
N ILE A 370 13.52 10.06 -6.42
CA ILE A 370 14.73 10.73 -6.90
C ILE A 370 14.56 12.23 -6.72
N VAL A 371 15.59 12.92 -6.21
CA VAL A 371 15.67 14.38 -6.13
C VAL A 371 16.88 14.90 -6.89
N PRO A 372 16.86 16.17 -7.37
CA PRO A 372 18.03 16.78 -7.98
C PRO A 372 19.19 16.88 -6.98
N ASP A 373 20.41 16.47 -7.39
CA ASP A 373 21.64 16.71 -6.62
C ASP A 373 22.00 18.19 -6.70
N CYS A 374 21.66 18.94 -5.67
CA CYS A 374 22.02 20.37 -5.58
C CYS A 374 23.37 20.59 -4.90
N ASP A 375 23.91 19.61 -4.17
CA ASP A 375 25.13 19.74 -3.35
C ASP A 375 26.41 19.91 -4.18
N GLU A 376 26.39 19.51 -5.44
CA GLU A 376 27.53 19.66 -6.38
C GLU A 376 27.62 21.07 -6.98
N TYR A 377 26.61 21.94 -6.75
CA TYR A 377 26.49 23.25 -7.38
C TYR A 377 26.48 24.36 -6.34
N ALA A 378 26.95 25.54 -6.73
CA ALA A 378 26.75 26.74 -5.93
C ALA A 378 25.26 27.12 -6.01
N ILE A 379 24.55 27.05 -4.88
CA ILE A 379 23.12 27.31 -4.78
C ILE A 379 22.87 28.57 -3.96
N GLU A 380 22.02 29.46 -4.46
CA GLU A 380 21.46 30.59 -3.73
C GLU A 380 19.96 30.37 -3.48
N TYR A 381 19.50 30.64 -2.27
CA TYR A 381 18.08 30.52 -1.92
C TYR A 381 17.38 31.86 -2.10
N LEU A 382 16.50 31.94 -3.10
CA LEU A 382 15.75 33.17 -3.39
C LEU A 382 14.27 33.01 -3.03
N PRO A 383 13.62 34.06 -2.47
CA PRO A 383 12.18 34.02 -2.24
C PRO A 383 11.42 33.80 -3.55
N LEU A 384 10.43 32.89 -3.55
CA LEU A 384 9.57 32.66 -4.71
C LEU A 384 8.92 33.96 -5.20
N SER A 385 8.59 34.85 -4.25
CA SER A 385 8.01 36.16 -4.51
C SER A 385 8.93 37.13 -5.27
N GLU A 386 10.24 36.90 -5.32
CA GLU A 386 11.18 37.67 -6.15
C GLU A 386 11.26 37.14 -7.59
N LEU A 387 10.94 35.85 -7.77
CA LEU A 387 11.02 35.15 -9.04
C LEU A 387 9.71 35.25 -9.84
N PHE A 388 8.57 35.09 -9.12
CA PHE A 388 7.25 34.96 -9.74
C PHE A 388 6.18 35.81 -9.04
N ASP A 389 5.21 36.26 -9.81
CA ASP A 389 3.90 36.64 -9.30
C ASP A 389 3.00 35.39 -9.24
N THR A 390 2.38 35.17 -8.10
CA THR A 390 1.49 34.02 -7.86
C THR A 390 0.03 34.45 -8.00
N ILE A 391 -0.66 33.97 -9.02
CA ILE A 391 -2.02 34.40 -9.36
C ILE A 391 -2.96 33.21 -9.32
N LYS A 392 -4.13 33.36 -8.69
CA LYS A 392 -5.20 32.35 -8.71
C LYS A 392 -6.05 32.50 -9.96
N GLY A 393 -6.47 31.39 -10.55
CA GLY A 393 -7.36 31.37 -11.69
C GLY A 393 -8.78 31.86 -11.38
N LYS A 394 -9.57 32.05 -12.42
CA LYS A 394 -10.91 32.67 -12.35
C LYS A 394 -11.99 31.65 -12.04
N SER A 395 -12.67 31.80 -10.91
CA SER A 395 -13.75 30.88 -10.47
C SER A 395 -14.97 30.87 -11.38
N LYS A 396 -15.14 31.87 -12.26
CA LYS A 396 -16.22 31.90 -13.24
C LYS A 396 -16.09 30.83 -14.32
N TYR A 397 -14.89 30.34 -14.57
CA TYR A 397 -14.65 29.30 -15.58
C TYR A 397 -15.11 27.92 -15.10
N THR A 398 -16.36 27.62 -15.35
CA THR A 398 -17.01 26.34 -15.07
C THR A 398 -17.38 25.65 -16.39
N LYS A 399 -17.73 24.35 -16.35
CA LYS A 399 -18.28 23.65 -17.54
C LYS A 399 -19.50 24.37 -18.13
N LYS A 400 -20.38 24.93 -17.27
CA LYS A 400 -21.55 25.70 -17.69
C LYS A 400 -21.14 26.98 -18.41
N TYR A 401 -20.14 27.69 -17.90
CA TYR A 401 -19.60 28.90 -18.56
C TYR A 401 -19.00 28.56 -19.92
N GLY A 402 -18.22 27.46 -20.01
CA GLY A 402 -17.63 26.99 -21.26
C GLY A 402 -18.68 26.64 -22.32
N ASN A 403 -19.80 26.05 -21.93
CA ASN A 403 -20.90 25.77 -22.87
C ASN A 403 -21.53 27.03 -23.48
N LEU A 404 -21.50 28.15 -22.76
CA LEU A 404 -22.04 29.44 -23.21
C LEU A 404 -21.02 30.27 -24.03
N HIS A 405 -19.74 29.99 -23.87
CA HIS A 405 -18.61 30.71 -24.47
C HIS A 405 -17.66 29.74 -25.17
N ALA A 406 -18.21 28.75 -25.88
CA ALA A 406 -17.44 27.67 -26.50
C ALA A 406 -16.48 28.20 -27.59
N GLY A 407 -15.23 27.74 -27.58
CA GLY A 407 -14.20 28.13 -28.53
C GLY A 407 -12.99 27.18 -28.51
N PRO A 408 -11.87 27.56 -29.12
CA PRO A 408 -10.72 26.67 -29.29
C PRO A 408 -9.75 26.66 -28.09
N TYR A 409 -9.86 27.60 -27.14
CA TYR A 409 -8.85 27.79 -26.12
C TYR A 409 -9.14 26.98 -24.86
N PRO A 410 -8.20 26.10 -24.43
CA PRO A 410 -8.41 25.21 -23.28
C PRO A 410 -8.47 25.99 -21.96
N VAL A 411 -9.28 25.48 -21.04
CA VAL A 411 -9.32 25.89 -19.64
C VAL A 411 -8.87 24.72 -18.77
N TYR A 412 -7.85 24.94 -17.96
CA TYR A 412 -7.32 23.94 -17.04
C TYR A 412 -7.85 24.14 -15.62
N SER A 413 -8.10 23.03 -14.91
CA SER A 413 -8.57 22.98 -13.53
C SER A 413 -7.55 22.25 -12.64
N ALA A 414 -7.96 21.75 -11.48
CA ALA A 414 -7.11 20.99 -10.57
C ALA A 414 -6.54 19.70 -11.17
N SER A 415 -7.25 19.09 -12.12
CA SER A 415 -6.80 17.86 -12.78
C SER A 415 -5.44 18.03 -13.44
N SER A 416 -4.57 17.03 -13.28
CA SER A 416 -3.32 16.90 -14.04
C SER A 416 -3.55 16.33 -15.44
N GLN A 417 -4.74 15.78 -15.71
CA GLN A 417 -5.09 15.18 -17.00
C GLN A 417 -6.25 15.91 -17.66
N GLY A 418 -6.03 16.34 -18.89
CA GLY A 418 -7.06 16.94 -19.73
C GLY A 418 -7.48 18.35 -19.32
N THR A 419 -8.50 18.85 -20.00
CA THR A 419 -9.05 20.20 -19.87
C THR A 419 -10.44 20.17 -19.23
N LEU A 420 -10.79 21.22 -18.50
CA LEU A 420 -12.12 21.37 -17.91
C LEU A 420 -13.17 21.67 -18.98
N THR A 421 -12.83 22.59 -19.88
CA THR A 421 -13.68 23.10 -20.99
C THR A 421 -12.81 23.89 -21.97
N HIS A 422 -13.42 24.43 -23.01
CA HIS A 422 -12.76 25.34 -23.97
C HIS A 422 -13.56 26.63 -24.11
N LEU A 423 -12.85 27.77 -24.31
CA LEU A 423 -13.45 29.09 -24.42
C LEU A 423 -13.12 29.76 -25.78
N ASP A 424 -13.90 30.76 -26.14
CA ASP A 424 -13.67 31.67 -27.28
C ASP A 424 -12.57 32.71 -27.00
N THR A 425 -12.16 32.86 -25.75
CA THR A 425 -11.11 33.78 -25.28
C THR A 425 -10.10 33.03 -24.41
N TYR A 426 -8.93 33.65 -24.23
CA TYR A 426 -7.86 33.14 -23.37
C TYR A 426 -7.35 34.25 -22.44
N ASP A 427 -6.77 33.83 -21.28
CA ASP A 427 -6.16 34.77 -20.33
C ASP A 427 -4.63 34.86 -20.49
N TYR A 428 -4.00 33.78 -20.95
CA TYR A 428 -2.54 33.66 -21.06
C TYR A 428 -2.16 33.19 -22.46
N ASP A 429 -1.01 33.68 -22.94
CA ASP A 429 -0.41 33.30 -24.22
C ASP A 429 1.10 33.14 -23.99
N GLY A 430 1.61 31.91 -24.08
CA GLY A 430 3.01 31.56 -23.83
C GLY A 430 3.17 30.35 -22.90
N ARG A 431 4.42 30.14 -22.46
CA ARG A 431 4.78 29.01 -21.59
C ARG A 431 4.81 29.47 -20.14
N TYR A 432 4.03 28.79 -19.27
CA TYR A 432 3.89 29.09 -17.85
C TYR A 432 3.82 27.86 -17.00
N MET A 433 4.31 27.94 -15.77
CA MET A 433 4.06 26.94 -14.72
C MET A 433 2.76 27.26 -13.99
N THR A 434 1.97 26.23 -13.74
CA THR A 434 0.70 26.33 -13.01
C THR A 434 0.66 25.24 -11.94
N TRP A 435 -0.05 25.47 -10.83
CA TRP A 435 -0.20 24.46 -9.79
C TRP A 435 -1.67 24.24 -9.42
N SER A 436 -2.03 23.03 -9.01
CA SER A 436 -3.36 22.72 -8.46
C SER A 436 -3.53 23.36 -7.09
N THR A 437 -4.60 24.13 -6.88
CA THR A 437 -4.89 24.79 -5.59
C THR A 437 -5.82 23.97 -4.71
N ASN A 438 -6.49 22.95 -5.25
CA ASN A 438 -7.43 22.07 -4.57
C ASN A 438 -7.27 20.62 -5.04
N GLY A 439 -7.75 19.68 -4.23
CA GLY A 439 -7.69 18.24 -4.52
C GLY A 439 -6.31 17.69 -4.23
N PHE A 440 -5.59 17.23 -5.22
CA PHE A 440 -4.16 16.89 -5.17
C PHE A 440 -3.35 18.17 -5.33
N ALA A 441 -3.44 19.06 -4.31
CA ALA A 441 -2.88 20.40 -4.39
C ALA A 441 -1.36 20.40 -4.40
N GLY A 442 -0.76 21.34 -5.13
CA GLY A 442 0.69 21.47 -5.29
C GLY A 442 1.26 20.79 -6.53
N THR A 443 0.47 20.00 -7.26
CA THR A 443 0.92 19.41 -8.54
C THR A 443 1.14 20.48 -9.59
N ILE A 444 2.34 20.50 -10.17
CA ILE A 444 2.75 21.52 -11.15
C ILE A 444 2.60 20.98 -12.58
N LEU A 445 1.91 21.76 -13.42
CA LEU A 445 1.88 21.58 -14.88
C LEU A 445 2.52 22.78 -15.57
N ILE A 446 3.32 22.49 -16.58
CA ILE A 446 3.82 23.49 -17.53
C ILE A 446 2.82 23.51 -18.70
N LEU A 447 2.19 24.66 -18.91
CA LEU A 447 1.23 24.88 -19.99
C LEU A 447 1.85 25.79 -21.05
N ASP A 448 1.56 25.52 -22.32
CA ASP A 448 2.11 26.27 -23.45
C ASP A 448 0.99 26.73 -24.41
N GLY A 449 1.18 27.88 -25.04
CA GLY A 449 0.25 28.48 -25.97
C GLY A 449 -0.86 29.29 -25.30
N LYS A 450 -2.05 29.32 -25.93
CA LYS A 450 -3.20 30.14 -25.50
C LYS A 450 -4.14 29.34 -24.61
N PHE A 451 -4.27 29.73 -23.35
CA PHE A 451 -5.09 29.00 -22.37
C PHE A 451 -5.67 29.91 -21.28
N SER A 452 -6.57 29.36 -20.50
CA SER A 452 -7.08 29.95 -19.26
C SER A 452 -7.03 28.93 -18.13
N ILE A 453 -7.11 29.37 -16.88
CA ILE A 453 -7.16 28.53 -15.68
C ILE A 453 -8.38 28.90 -14.83
N ASN A 454 -9.05 27.88 -14.26
CA ASN A 454 -10.16 28.10 -13.34
C ASN A 454 -9.69 28.34 -11.90
N GLY A 455 -10.63 28.58 -10.98
CA GLY A 455 -10.33 28.88 -9.57
C GLY A 455 -9.64 27.78 -8.77
N ASP A 456 -9.51 26.56 -9.33
CA ASP A 456 -8.83 25.42 -8.70
C ASP A 456 -7.39 25.24 -9.16
N ARG A 457 -6.87 26.21 -9.94
CA ARG A 457 -5.49 26.26 -10.41
C ARG A 457 -4.90 27.66 -10.21
N GLY A 458 -3.62 27.71 -9.84
CA GLY A 458 -2.82 28.93 -9.79
C GLY A 458 -1.78 28.95 -10.91
N ILE A 459 -1.19 30.11 -11.18
CA ILE A 459 -0.15 30.32 -12.18
C ILE A 459 1.02 31.13 -11.61
N LEU A 460 2.22 30.72 -11.95
CA LEU A 460 3.49 31.42 -11.67
C LEU A 460 3.87 32.24 -12.89
N VAL A 461 3.78 33.56 -12.78
CA VAL A 461 4.15 34.51 -13.85
C VAL A 461 5.54 35.05 -13.53
N PRO A 462 6.56 34.82 -14.38
CA PRO A 462 7.91 35.35 -14.17
C PRO A 462 7.92 36.88 -14.03
N LYS A 463 8.50 37.39 -12.94
CA LYS A 463 8.59 38.83 -12.70
C LYS A 463 9.54 39.53 -13.71
N ASN A 464 9.17 40.74 -14.08
CA ASN A 464 9.98 41.59 -14.95
C ASN A 464 10.35 40.95 -16.30
N GLY A 465 9.57 39.98 -16.77
CA GLY A 465 9.85 39.27 -18.02
C GLY A 465 11.15 38.46 -18.02
N ARG A 466 11.63 38.01 -16.85
CA ARG A 466 12.89 37.30 -16.72
C ARG A 466 12.86 35.98 -17.52
N GLN A 467 14.00 35.67 -18.13
CA GLN A 467 14.21 34.52 -19.00
C GLN A 467 15.34 33.61 -18.51
N ASP A 468 15.82 33.84 -17.30
CA ASP A 468 16.92 33.13 -16.65
C ASP A 468 16.47 31.95 -15.77
N LEU A 469 15.19 31.56 -15.90
CA LEU A 469 14.59 30.44 -15.18
C LEU A 469 14.23 29.30 -16.14
N ASP A 470 14.72 28.11 -15.86
CA ASP A 470 14.31 26.89 -16.53
C ASP A 470 13.08 26.27 -15.85
N PHE A 471 11.97 26.10 -16.58
CA PHE A 471 10.71 25.67 -15.99
C PHE A 471 10.70 24.17 -15.62
N ASP A 472 11.50 23.35 -16.27
CA ASP A 472 11.62 21.94 -15.93
C ASP A 472 12.39 21.81 -14.60
N TYR A 473 13.50 22.54 -14.44
CA TYR A 473 14.20 22.65 -13.17
C TYR A 473 13.28 23.18 -12.06
N MET A 474 12.58 24.28 -12.32
CA MET A 474 11.68 24.89 -11.34
C MET A 474 10.53 23.97 -10.95
N LYS A 475 9.99 23.21 -11.88
CA LYS A 475 8.96 22.21 -11.58
C LYS A 475 9.46 21.15 -10.60
N PHE A 476 10.61 20.54 -10.88
CA PHE A 476 11.18 19.49 -10.02
C PHE A 476 11.52 19.98 -8.64
N THR A 477 11.96 21.22 -8.52
CA THR A 477 12.31 21.85 -7.25
C THR A 477 11.08 22.29 -6.46
N LEU A 478 10.09 22.89 -7.11
CA LEU A 478 8.93 23.49 -6.46
C LEU A 478 7.81 22.48 -6.15
N GLU A 479 7.63 21.48 -6.98
CA GLU A 479 6.52 20.53 -6.79
C GLU A 479 6.58 19.80 -5.44
N PRO A 480 7.72 19.26 -4.99
CA PRO A 480 7.84 18.67 -3.65
C PRO A 480 7.52 19.68 -2.53
N ILE A 481 8.07 20.89 -2.63
CA ILE A 481 7.84 21.98 -1.65
C ILE A 481 6.34 22.33 -1.60
N PHE A 482 5.69 22.44 -2.75
CA PHE A 482 4.27 22.78 -2.85
C PHE A 482 3.39 21.65 -2.28
N ARG A 483 3.79 20.39 -2.53
CA ARG A 483 3.10 19.23 -1.99
C ARG A 483 3.21 19.15 -0.46
N GLU A 484 4.35 19.48 0.10
CA GLU A 484 4.59 19.53 1.54
C GLU A 484 3.75 20.63 2.21
N LEU A 485 3.72 21.83 1.63
CA LEU A 485 2.96 22.97 2.13
C LEU A 485 1.44 22.82 2.02
N ALA A 486 0.96 21.89 1.19
CA ALA A 486 -0.46 21.69 0.97
C ALA A 486 -1.14 21.17 2.25
N LYS A 487 -2.20 21.86 2.70
CA LYS A 487 -2.93 21.57 3.93
C LYS A 487 -4.26 20.90 3.63
N GLY A 488 -4.60 19.88 4.41
CA GLY A 488 -5.86 19.15 4.29
C GLY A 488 -5.67 17.66 4.44
N ARG A 489 -6.62 16.88 3.92
CA ARG A 489 -6.52 15.44 3.91
C ARG A 489 -5.54 14.99 2.82
N LYS A 490 -4.45 14.36 3.19
CA LYS A 490 -3.56 13.64 2.27
C LYS A 490 -4.12 12.23 2.05
N GLY A 491 -4.09 11.76 0.83
CA GLY A 491 -4.45 10.40 0.42
C GLY A 491 -3.25 9.73 -0.25
N ASP A 492 -3.40 8.47 -0.63
CA ASP A 492 -2.35 7.71 -1.28
C ASP A 492 -2.27 8.11 -2.77
N ASN A 493 -1.11 8.62 -3.20
CA ASN A 493 -0.79 8.95 -4.60
C ASN A 493 -1.89 9.74 -5.37
N GLY A 494 -2.62 10.62 -4.67
CA GLY A 494 -3.69 11.43 -5.24
C GLY A 494 -5.08 10.81 -5.12
N GLU A 495 -5.21 9.56 -4.71
CA GLU A 495 -6.49 8.96 -4.40
C GLU A 495 -7.00 9.46 -3.04
N ASP A 496 -8.30 9.79 -2.98
CA ASP A 496 -8.94 10.29 -1.76
C ASP A 496 -8.25 11.51 -1.11
N GLU A 497 -7.33 12.18 -1.80
CA GLU A 497 -6.69 13.39 -1.33
C GLU A 497 -7.56 14.63 -1.56
N PHE A 498 -7.66 15.49 -0.51
CA PHE A 498 -8.38 16.76 -0.56
C PHE A 498 -7.57 17.84 0.16
N THR A 499 -6.44 18.21 -0.44
CA THR A 499 -5.56 19.27 0.06
C THR A 499 -5.81 20.59 -0.63
N LYS A 500 -5.26 21.67 -0.06
CA LYS A 500 -5.36 23.05 -0.56
C LYS A 500 -4.02 23.74 -0.48
N LEU A 501 -3.68 24.47 -1.54
CA LEU A 501 -2.48 25.31 -1.62
C LEU A 501 -2.81 26.63 -2.31
N TYR A 502 -3.04 27.67 -1.53
CA TYR A 502 -3.38 29.00 -2.05
C TYR A 502 -2.12 29.88 -2.26
N PRO A 503 -2.17 30.92 -3.12
CA PRO A 503 -1.05 31.85 -3.33
C PRO A 503 -0.49 32.46 -2.04
N SER A 504 -1.33 32.73 -1.05
CA SER A 504 -0.91 33.28 0.25
C SER A 504 0.00 32.33 1.05
N MET A 505 -0.08 31.03 0.81
CA MET A 505 0.73 30.01 1.48
C MET A 505 2.13 29.87 0.87
N LEU A 506 2.34 30.42 -0.32
CA LEU A 506 3.61 30.36 -1.07
C LEU A 506 4.56 31.54 -0.77
N ARG A 507 4.16 32.50 0.07
CA ARG A 507 4.90 33.76 0.27
C ARG A 507 6.30 33.58 0.85
N GLU A 508 6.48 32.58 1.72
CA GLU A 508 7.73 32.31 2.43
C GLU A 508 8.56 31.20 1.79
N VAL A 509 8.14 30.71 0.61
CA VAL A 509 8.88 29.66 -0.09
C VAL A 509 10.20 30.20 -0.58
N MET A 510 11.28 29.53 -0.15
CA MET A 510 12.65 29.77 -0.64
C MET A 510 12.97 28.75 -1.72
N VAL A 511 13.46 29.22 -2.85
CA VAL A 511 13.74 28.41 -4.04
C VAL A 511 15.25 28.27 -4.18
N PRO A 512 15.82 27.06 -4.17
CA PRO A 512 17.24 26.86 -4.46
C PRO A 512 17.50 27.13 -5.95
N ILE A 513 18.39 28.06 -6.23
CA ILE A 513 18.75 28.48 -7.60
C ILE A 513 20.24 28.28 -7.83
N PRO A 514 20.63 27.50 -8.85
CA PRO A 514 22.03 27.37 -9.25
C PRO A 514 22.60 28.70 -9.75
N VAL A 515 23.76 29.08 -9.23
CA VAL A 515 24.47 30.31 -9.60
C VAL A 515 25.83 30.00 -10.25
N ASP A 516 26.28 30.89 -11.11
CA ASP A 516 27.61 30.82 -11.71
C ASP A 516 28.71 31.23 -10.71
N GLY A 517 29.97 31.09 -11.09
CA GLY A 517 31.13 31.49 -10.26
C GLY A 517 31.19 32.99 -9.90
N LYS A 518 30.24 33.80 -10.38
CA LYS A 518 30.09 35.23 -10.07
C LYS A 518 28.87 35.53 -9.22
N GLY A 519 28.10 34.50 -8.85
CA GLY A 519 26.85 34.64 -8.10
C GLY A 519 25.62 35.02 -8.94
N ASN A 520 25.68 34.94 -10.28
CA ASN A 520 24.52 35.19 -11.10
C ASN A 520 23.71 33.89 -11.32
N ILE A 521 22.40 34.02 -11.45
CA ILE A 521 21.51 32.90 -11.80
C ILE A 521 21.98 32.25 -13.09
N SER A 522 22.22 30.92 -13.04
CA SER A 522 22.74 30.16 -14.18
C SER A 522 21.66 29.30 -14.83
N LEU A 523 21.10 29.77 -15.95
CA LEU A 523 20.14 28.98 -16.73
C LEU A 523 20.75 27.70 -17.30
N SER A 524 22.04 27.67 -17.60
CA SER A 524 22.73 26.49 -18.13
C SER A 524 22.83 25.37 -17.07
N LEU A 525 23.15 25.72 -15.82
CA LEU A 525 23.19 24.74 -14.71
C LEU A 525 21.78 24.22 -14.38
N GLN A 526 20.76 25.07 -14.37
CA GLN A 526 19.38 24.64 -14.19
C GLN A 526 18.99 23.59 -15.24
N LYS A 527 19.27 23.82 -16.52
CA LYS A 527 19.00 22.86 -17.61
C LYS A 527 19.78 21.56 -17.46
N GLU A 528 21.04 21.64 -17.05
CA GLU A 528 21.87 20.45 -16.82
C GLU A 528 21.27 19.56 -15.72
N ILE A 529 20.93 20.17 -14.57
CA ILE A 529 20.32 19.48 -13.43
C ILE A 529 18.97 18.86 -13.85
N ALA A 530 18.11 19.64 -14.51
CA ALA A 530 16.82 19.18 -15.00
C ALA A 530 16.93 17.98 -15.96
N GLN A 531 17.91 18.00 -16.87
CA GLN A 531 18.15 16.92 -17.81
C GLN A 531 18.64 15.65 -17.10
N LYS A 532 19.59 15.76 -16.16
CA LYS A 532 20.06 14.63 -15.35
C LYS A 532 18.90 13.97 -14.59
N PHE A 533 18.09 14.79 -13.94
CA PHE A 533 16.92 14.35 -13.18
C PHE A 533 15.87 13.66 -14.05
N THR A 534 15.49 14.27 -15.18
CA THR A 534 14.51 13.70 -16.12
C THR A 534 14.99 12.35 -16.66
N SER A 535 16.28 12.25 -16.99
CA SER A 535 16.87 11.00 -17.48
C SER A 535 16.82 9.91 -16.41
N ALA A 536 17.12 10.24 -15.14
CA ALA A 536 17.05 9.29 -14.02
C ALA A 536 15.62 8.80 -13.80
N GLN A 537 14.63 9.69 -13.75
CA GLN A 537 13.21 9.32 -13.61
C GLN A 537 12.70 8.46 -14.77
N SER A 538 13.08 8.81 -16.00
CA SER A 538 12.68 8.03 -17.18
C SER A 538 13.28 6.63 -17.15
N SER A 539 14.55 6.49 -16.75
CA SER A 539 15.21 5.20 -16.61
C SER A 539 14.57 4.35 -15.52
N GLN A 540 14.27 4.94 -14.35
CA GLN A 540 13.55 4.26 -13.26
C GLN A 540 12.22 3.68 -13.75
N LYS A 541 11.40 4.51 -14.38
CA LYS A 541 10.08 4.11 -14.89
C LYS A 541 10.18 3.00 -15.93
N GLU A 542 11.08 3.12 -16.91
CA GLU A 542 11.26 2.15 -17.98
C GLU A 542 11.70 0.78 -17.43
N ILE A 543 12.59 0.78 -16.43
CA ILE A 543 13.08 -0.46 -15.82
C ILE A 543 11.96 -1.14 -15.03
N ILE A 544 11.22 -0.38 -14.21
CA ILE A 544 10.08 -0.92 -13.45
C ILE A 544 9.05 -1.53 -14.42
N GLU A 545 8.66 -0.82 -15.50
CA GLU A 545 7.70 -1.33 -16.47
C GLU A 545 8.18 -2.62 -17.17
N LYS A 546 9.47 -2.72 -17.51
CA LYS A 546 10.04 -3.93 -18.13
C LYS A 546 10.08 -5.11 -17.17
N LEU A 547 10.45 -4.87 -15.93
CA LEU A 547 10.54 -5.90 -14.90
C LEU A 547 9.14 -6.41 -14.49
N ASP A 548 8.14 -5.52 -14.34
CA ASP A 548 6.75 -5.89 -14.11
C ASP A 548 6.18 -6.75 -15.24
N ALA A 549 6.50 -6.40 -16.49
CA ALA A 549 6.11 -7.19 -17.65
C ALA A 549 6.74 -8.60 -17.63
N LEU A 550 7.98 -8.72 -17.17
CA LEU A 550 8.68 -10.00 -17.04
C LEU A 550 8.04 -10.89 -15.96
N ILE A 551 7.71 -10.31 -14.79
CA ILE A 551 7.09 -11.03 -13.67
C ILE A 551 5.68 -11.52 -14.03
N SER A 552 4.95 -10.74 -14.82
CA SER A 552 3.58 -11.10 -15.25
C SER A 552 3.52 -12.28 -16.22
N GLN A 553 4.65 -12.68 -16.82
CA GLN A 553 4.73 -13.84 -17.69
C GLN A 553 4.58 -15.13 -16.87
N LYS A 554 3.65 -16.00 -17.29
CA LYS A 554 3.53 -17.35 -16.71
C LYS A 554 4.66 -18.23 -17.24
N ILE A 555 5.45 -18.77 -16.32
CA ILE A 555 6.41 -19.81 -16.65
C ILE A 555 5.62 -21.13 -16.65
N THR A 556 5.52 -21.78 -17.80
CA THR A 556 4.88 -23.10 -17.95
C THR A 556 5.94 -24.13 -18.31
N ILE A 557 5.78 -25.34 -17.73
CA ILE A 557 6.60 -26.52 -18.05
C ILE A 557 6.25 -27.03 -19.44
#